data_e3e38baf830ccd75af352ad476ee128a
#
_entry.id   e3e38baf830ccd75af352ad476ee128a
#
_cell.length_a   1.000
_cell.length_b   1.000
_cell.length_c   1.000
_cell.angle_alpha   90.00
_cell.angle_beta   90.00
_cell.angle_gamma   90.00
#
_symmetry.space_group_name_H-M   'P 1'
#
loop_
_entity.id
_entity.type
_entity.pdbx_description
1 polymer ?
#
loop_
_entity_poly.entity_id
_entity_poly.type
_entity_poly.pdbx_seq_one_letter_code
_entity_poly.pdbx_strand_id
1 'polypeptide(L)'
;ESMGRNLMASPYAGTIVAIEALVSSASEQQKSEWLPKIVEGAIATMAITESDGSWDLSQIEAMGTVIGDRLSLHGSKCFVTDADCAEFMVASIRLDDEVKLVMIRRDEIPDNAIIREIVIDQTRRSFQVQLDGIEIPLSQVLPKSDLKAIELAAMLMLCAEISGGLVGVLHSIVEYLNTRKAFDRYIGSYQSLKHPAVDILLRLEAMRSHLYHAATNLANNDAPAAEIALRMAKAHGAEAFAFAGDRAVQFHGGFGFTFECDAQLYLRRALWCQYQFGDEKYHR
;
A
#
# COMPACT_ATOMS: atom_id res chain seq x y z
N GLU A 1 -7.02 5.60 -8.38
CA GLU A 1 -7.71 6.75 -7.80
C GLU A 1 -9.16 6.39 -7.39
N SER A 2 -10.00 5.81 -8.26
CA SER A 2 -11.40 5.49 -7.94
C SER A 2 -11.58 4.62 -6.70
N MET A 3 -10.70 3.65 -6.50
CA MET A 3 -10.69 2.79 -5.30
C MET A 3 -10.34 3.59 -4.04
N GLY A 4 -9.32 4.45 -4.10
CA GLY A 4 -8.94 5.32 -2.99
C GLY A 4 -10.04 6.33 -2.63
N ARG A 5 -10.73 6.89 -3.63
CA ARG A 5 -11.86 7.81 -3.42
C ARG A 5 -12.97 7.21 -2.56
N ASN A 6 -13.22 5.91 -2.71
CA ASN A 6 -14.30 5.20 -2.01
C ASN A 6 -13.78 4.32 -0.85
N LEU A 7 -12.51 4.51 -0.42
CA LEU A 7 -11.86 3.73 0.63
C LEU A 7 -12.02 2.21 0.44
N MET A 8 -11.97 1.75 -0.81
CA MET A 8 -12.27 0.36 -1.15
C MET A 8 -11.30 -0.60 -0.45
N ALA A 9 -11.84 -1.56 0.27
CA ALA A 9 -11.10 -2.69 0.82
C ALA A 9 -11.03 -3.78 -0.26
N SER A 10 -9.83 -4.01 -0.84
CA SER A 10 -9.64 -4.96 -1.93
C SER A 10 -8.20 -5.43 -1.98
N PRO A 11 -7.94 -6.70 -2.30
CA PRO A 11 -6.59 -7.23 -2.49
C PRO A 11 -5.92 -6.73 -3.79
N TYR A 12 -6.58 -5.90 -4.57
CA TYR A 12 -6.12 -5.44 -5.89
C TYR A 12 -4.71 -4.84 -5.86
N ALA A 13 -4.42 -3.93 -4.92
CA ALA A 13 -3.11 -3.27 -4.86
C ALA A 13 -1.99 -4.28 -4.57
N GLY A 14 -2.17 -5.17 -3.60
CA GLY A 14 -1.22 -6.24 -3.30
C GLY A 14 -0.99 -7.17 -4.49
N THR A 15 -2.07 -7.54 -5.19
CA THR A 15 -2.00 -8.39 -6.38
C THR A 15 -1.22 -7.71 -7.52
N ILE A 16 -1.43 -6.41 -7.78
CA ILE A 16 -0.66 -5.67 -8.80
C ILE A 16 0.82 -5.63 -8.47
N VAL A 17 1.19 -5.39 -7.21
CA VAL A 17 2.60 -5.39 -6.79
C VAL A 17 3.22 -6.79 -6.91
N ALA A 18 2.46 -7.85 -6.60
CA ALA A 18 2.90 -9.23 -6.80
C ALA A 18 3.08 -9.56 -8.30
N ILE A 19 2.21 -9.04 -9.19
CA ILE A 19 2.40 -9.15 -10.65
C ILE A 19 3.72 -8.51 -11.05
N GLU A 20 4.03 -7.30 -10.56
CA GLU A 20 5.30 -6.65 -10.86
C GLU A 20 6.50 -7.48 -10.40
N ALA A 21 6.43 -8.06 -9.21
CA ALA A 21 7.46 -8.97 -8.70
C ALA A 21 7.67 -10.19 -9.63
N LEU A 22 6.60 -10.78 -10.14
CA LEU A 22 6.68 -11.87 -11.11
C LEU A 22 7.24 -11.41 -12.46
N VAL A 23 6.76 -10.28 -12.98
CA VAL A 23 7.20 -9.76 -14.29
C VAL A 23 8.68 -9.41 -14.28
N SER A 24 9.15 -8.74 -13.21
CA SER A 24 10.54 -8.27 -13.12
C SER A 24 11.53 -9.37 -12.68
N SER A 25 11.07 -10.35 -11.88
CA SER A 25 11.99 -11.24 -11.17
C SER A 25 11.82 -12.73 -11.48
N ALA A 26 10.66 -13.19 -11.98
CA ALA A 26 10.40 -14.61 -12.24
C ALA A 26 11.00 -15.10 -13.57
N SER A 27 11.25 -16.41 -13.67
CA SER A 27 11.58 -17.07 -14.92
C SER A 27 10.37 -17.15 -15.84
N GLU A 28 10.61 -17.35 -17.14
CA GLU A 28 9.50 -17.50 -18.11
C GLU A 28 8.57 -18.69 -17.79
N GLN A 29 9.13 -19.76 -17.22
CA GLN A 29 8.33 -20.89 -16.76
C GLN A 29 7.41 -20.47 -15.59
N GLN A 30 7.94 -19.77 -14.58
CA GLN A 30 7.15 -19.28 -13.44
C GLN A 30 6.09 -18.27 -13.90
N LYS A 31 6.43 -17.34 -14.81
CA LYS A 31 5.47 -16.39 -15.39
C LYS A 31 4.33 -17.12 -16.11
N SER A 32 4.65 -18.11 -16.95
CA SER A 32 3.64 -18.87 -17.68
C SER A 32 2.75 -19.74 -16.79
N GLU A 33 3.22 -20.10 -15.61
CA GLU A 33 2.43 -20.83 -14.60
C GLU A 33 1.50 -19.92 -13.81
N TRP A 34 1.99 -18.75 -13.36
CA TRP A 34 1.30 -17.96 -12.33
C TRP A 34 0.52 -16.76 -12.86
N LEU A 35 1.00 -16.07 -13.91
CA LEU A 35 0.29 -14.91 -14.43
C LEU A 35 -1.10 -15.26 -15.00
N PRO A 36 -1.31 -16.40 -15.70
CA PRO A 36 -2.65 -16.78 -16.14
C PRO A 36 -3.63 -17.00 -14.98
N LYS A 37 -3.19 -17.60 -13.87
CA LYS A 37 -4.04 -17.80 -12.68
C LYS A 37 -4.54 -16.46 -12.11
N ILE A 38 -3.67 -15.44 -12.07
CA ILE A 38 -4.08 -14.09 -11.64
C ILE A 38 -5.10 -13.49 -12.60
N VAL A 39 -4.93 -13.67 -13.89
CA VAL A 39 -5.91 -13.23 -14.91
C VAL A 39 -7.26 -13.93 -14.72
N GLU A 40 -7.27 -15.18 -14.26
CA GLU A 40 -8.47 -15.95 -13.92
C GLU A 40 -9.07 -15.57 -12.56
N GLY A 41 -8.41 -14.71 -11.81
CA GLY A 41 -8.94 -14.16 -10.56
C GLY A 41 -8.19 -14.58 -9.29
N ALA A 42 -7.08 -15.33 -9.40
CA ALA A 42 -6.27 -15.67 -8.24
C ALA A 42 -5.74 -14.40 -7.53
N ILE A 43 -5.84 -14.39 -6.23
CA ILE A 43 -5.37 -13.29 -5.39
C ILE A 43 -3.92 -13.57 -4.99
N ALA A 44 -3.06 -12.57 -5.20
CA ALA A 44 -1.69 -12.60 -4.73
C ALA A 44 -1.38 -11.43 -3.79
N THR A 45 -0.39 -11.58 -2.93
CA THR A 45 0.07 -10.50 -2.06
C THR A 45 1.58 -10.50 -1.90
N MET A 46 2.11 -9.43 -1.29
CA MET A 46 3.52 -9.27 -0.98
C MET A 46 3.78 -9.40 0.52
N ALA A 47 4.83 -10.15 0.88
CA ALA A 47 5.28 -10.35 2.26
C ALA A 47 6.74 -9.87 2.38
N ILE A 48 6.95 -8.56 2.50
CA ILE A 48 8.27 -7.92 2.44
C ILE A 48 8.67 -7.16 3.71
N THR A 49 7.71 -6.66 4.48
CA THR A 49 7.98 -5.90 5.70
C THR A 49 8.19 -6.84 6.89
N GLU A 50 9.08 -6.49 7.80
CA GLU A 50 9.38 -7.23 9.03
C GLU A 50 9.05 -6.43 10.28
N SER A 51 9.24 -7.00 11.46
CA SER A 51 8.81 -6.42 12.74
C SER A 51 9.54 -5.12 13.12
N ASP A 52 10.73 -4.89 12.58
CA ASP A 52 11.48 -3.64 12.75
C ASP A 52 10.86 -2.45 12.00
N GLY A 53 9.97 -2.74 11.02
CA GLY A 53 9.29 -1.73 10.21
C GLY A 53 10.21 -0.97 9.26
N SER A 54 11.38 -1.51 8.92
CA SER A 54 12.32 -0.87 8.00
C SER A 54 11.69 -0.64 6.63
N TRP A 55 11.91 0.55 6.08
CA TRP A 55 11.52 0.89 4.71
C TRP A 55 12.58 0.53 3.66
N ASP A 56 13.76 0.12 4.10
CA ASP A 56 14.81 -0.40 3.23
C ASP A 56 14.57 -1.88 2.94
N LEU A 57 14.05 -2.16 1.76
CA LEU A 57 13.70 -3.52 1.31
C LEU A 57 14.92 -4.47 1.19
N SER A 58 16.14 -3.96 1.33
CA SER A 58 17.35 -4.78 1.35
C SER A 58 17.70 -5.28 2.76
N GLN A 59 17.12 -4.67 3.81
CA GLN A 59 17.34 -5.06 5.21
C GLN A 59 16.33 -6.14 5.61
N ILE A 60 16.65 -7.39 5.27
CA ILE A 60 15.80 -8.55 5.50
C ILE A 60 16.47 -9.48 6.54
N GLU A 61 15.74 -9.83 7.59
CA GLU A 61 16.15 -10.76 8.64
C GLU A 61 15.59 -12.18 8.42
N ALA A 62 14.42 -12.31 7.80
CA ALA A 62 13.86 -13.61 7.45
C ALA A 62 14.82 -14.37 6.54
N MET A 63 15.06 -15.65 6.84
CA MET A 63 16.09 -16.46 6.18
C MET A 63 15.53 -17.70 5.51
N GLY A 64 16.23 -18.16 4.49
CA GLY A 64 16.04 -19.46 3.87
C GLY A 64 17.28 -20.34 4.06
N THR A 65 17.07 -21.61 4.33
CA THR A 65 18.13 -22.63 4.42
C THR A 65 17.83 -23.76 3.45
N VAL A 66 18.78 -24.06 2.55
CA VAL A 66 18.61 -25.15 1.58
C VAL A 66 18.79 -26.50 2.27
N ILE A 67 17.78 -27.36 2.14
CA ILE A 67 17.78 -28.74 2.67
C ILE A 67 17.39 -29.68 1.52
N GLY A 68 18.38 -30.28 0.87
CA GLY A 68 18.16 -31.12 -0.31
C GLY A 68 17.62 -30.33 -1.49
N ASP A 69 16.42 -30.63 -1.94
CA ASP A 69 15.70 -29.95 -3.04
C ASP A 69 14.66 -28.93 -2.55
N ARG A 70 14.63 -28.67 -1.23
CA ARG A 70 13.70 -27.75 -0.59
C ARG A 70 14.43 -26.60 0.09
N LEU A 71 13.68 -25.53 0.32
CA LEU A 71 14.10 -24.36 1.08
C LEU A 71 13.25 -24.30 2.37
N SER A 72 13.89 -24.41 3.52
CA SER A 72 13.27 -24.18 4.81
C SER A 72 13.31 -22.70 5.14
N LEU A 73 12.16 -22.12 5.47
CA LEU A 73 12.01 -20.69 5.77
C LEU A 73 12.00 -20.45 7.29
N HIS A 74 12.55 -19.30 7.70
CA HIS A 74 12.62 -18.87 9.10
C HIS A 74 12.32 -17.37 9.21
N GLY A 75 11.71 -16.97 10.34
CA GLY A 75 11.37 -15.58 10.63
C GLY A 75 9.90 -15.27 10.42
N SER A 76 9.56 -13.98 10.28
CA SER A 76 8.18 -13.55 10.10
C SER A 76 8.09 -12.32 9.21
N LYS A 77 6.94 -12.16 8.55
CA LYS A 77 6.58 -10.96 7.80
C LYS A 77 5.38 -10.30 8.46
N CYS A 78 5.39 -8.96 8.48
CA CYS A 78 4.35 -8.14 9.09
C CYS A 78 3.68 -7.27 8.03
N PHE A 79 2.50 -6.75 8.36
CA PHE A 79 1.72 -5.87 7.48
C PHE A 79 1.42 -6.48 6.10
N VAL A 80 1.34 -7.81 6.03
CA VAL A 80 0.96 -8.51 4.79
C VAL A 80 -0.54 -8.32 4.56
N THR A 81 -0.88 -7.53 3.56
CA THR A 81 -2.28 -7.23 3.26
C THR A 81 -2.98 -8.42 2.62
N ASP A 82 -4.20 -8.73 3.09
CA ASP A 82 -5.08 -9.76 2.52
C ASP A 82 -4.46 -11.17 2.46
N ALA A 83 -3.51 -11.50 3.36
CA ALA A 83 -2.82 -12.81 3.38
C ALA A 83 -3.77 -13.98 3.62
N ASP A 84 -4.91 -13.76 4.29
CA ASP A 84 -5.90 -14.79 4.59
C ASP A 84 -6.68 -15.28 3.35
N CYS A 85 -6.78 -14.44 2.32
CA CYS A 85 -7.48 -14.78 1.08
C CYS A 85 -6.55 -14.89 -0.13
N ALA A 86 -5.24 -14.66 0.03
CA ALA A 86 -4.27 -14.82 -1.05
C ALA A 86 -4.04 -16.30 -1.35
N GLU A 87 -4.03 -16.67 -2.63
CA GLU A 87 -3.71 -18.03 -3.10
C GLU A 87 -2.19 -18.28 -3.07
N PHE A 88 -1.41 -17.22 -3.18
CA PHE A 88 0.02 -17.23 -2.96
C PHE A 88 0.54 -15.86 -2.55
N MET A 89 1.72 -15.85 -1.97
CA MET A 89 2.44 -14.62 -1.66
C MET A 89 3.87 -14.66 -2.21
N VAL A 90 4.39 -13.47 -2.56
CA VAL A 90 5.81 -13.29 -2.86
C VAL A 90 6.48 -12.69 -1.63
N ALA A 91 7.39 -13.44 -1.03
CA ALA A 91 8.10 -13.03 0.18
C ALA A 91 9.57 -12.74 -0.14
N SER A 92 10.14 -11.75 0.56
CA SER A 92 11.58 -11.51 0.56
C SER A 92 12.23 -12.30 1.69
N ILE A 93 13.35 -12.93 1.42
CA ILE A 93 14.17 -13.66 2.40
C ILE A 93 15.65 -13.42 2.12
N ARG A 94 16.50 -13.68 3.10
CA ARG A 94 17.96 -13.76 2.93
C ARG A 94 18.33 -15.22 2.67
N LEU A 95 19.03 -15.44 1.55
CA LEU A 95 19.60 -16.74 1.18
C LEU A 95 21.05 -16.51 0.72
N ASP A 96 22.00 -17.16 1.36
CA ASP A 96 23.45 -17.02 1.07
C ASP A 96 23.91 -15.55 1.03
N ASP A 97 23.49 -14.75 2.06
CA ASP A 97 23.75 -13.32 2.20
C ASP A 97 23.15 -12.40 1.11
N GLU A 98 22.37 -12.95 0.20
CA GLU A 98 21.62 -12.17 -0.79
C GLU A 98 20.12 -12.12 -0.46
N VAL A 99 19.46 -11.00 -0.81
CA VAL A 99 18.01 -10.94 -0.76
C VAL A 99 17.43 -11.66 -1.97
N LYS A 100 16.62 -12.67 -1.71
CA LYS A 100 15.87 -13.43 -2.72
C LYS A 100 14.38 -13.24 -2.54
N LEU A 101 13.66 -13.31 -3.63
CA LEU A 101 12.20 -13.40 -3.63
C LEU A 101 11.80 -14.86 -3.80
N VAL A 102 10.84 -15.27 -3.00
CA VAL A 102 10.28 -16.64 -3.03
C VAL A 102 8.77 -16.58 -3.15
N MET A 103 8.22 -17.51 -3.90
CA MET A 103 6.78 -17.71 -3.94
C MET A 103 6.39 -18.74 -2.89
N ILE A 104 5.37 -18.43 -2.10
CA ILE A 104 4.82 -19.33 -1.09
C ILE A 104 3.33 -19.50 -1.40
N ARG A 105 2.90 -20.72 -1.70
CA ARG A 105 1.49 -21.00 -1.96
C ARG A 105 0.71 -21.07 -0.66
N ARG A 106 -0.57 -20.76 -0.72
CA ARG A 106 -1.45 -20.79 0.46
C ARG A 106 -1.49 -22.15 1.15
N ASP A 107 -1.46 -23.23 0.36
CA ASP A 107 -1.48 -24.61 0.87
C ASP A 107 -0.18 -25.06 1.56
N GLU A 108 0.91 -24.28 1.41
CA GLU A 108 2.18 -24.49 2.09
C GLU A 108 2.27 -23.77 3.45
N ILE A 109 1.30 -22.89 3.73
CA ILE A 109 1.27 -22.07 4.95
C ILE A 109 0.23 -22.64 5.92
N PRO A 110 0.63 -23.08 7.14
CA PRO A 110 -0.31 -23.50 8.17
C PRO A 110 -1.30 -22.36 8.52
N ASP A 111 -2.56 -22.67 8.78
CA ASP A 111 -3.58 -21.65 9.09
C ASP A 111 -3.21 -20.80 10.32
N ASN A 112 -2.59 -21.41 11.34
CA ASN A 112 -2.13 -20.72 12.54
C ASN A 112 -0.89 -19.84 12.33
N ALA A 113 -0.25 -19.91 11.16
CA ALA A 113 0.88 -19.06 10.80
C ALA A 113 0.44 -17.70 10.24
N ILE A 114 -0.84 -17.53 9.87
CA ILE A 114 -1.42 -16.28 9.40
C ILE A 114 -2.19 -15.63 10.55
N ILE A 115 -1.63 -14.59 11.13
CA ILE A 115 -2.16 -13.95 12.35
C ILE A 115 -2.66 -12.56 12.02
N ARG A 116 -3.96 -12.29 12.30
CA ARG A 116 -4.57 -10.99 12.06
C ARG A 116 -3.91 -9.90 12.91
N GLU A 117 -3.51 -8.79 12.29
CA GLU A 117 -3.01 -7.60 12.97
C GLU A 117 -4.10 -6.55 13.16
N ILE A 118 -4.03 -5.81 14.28
CA ILE A 118 -4.85 -4.64 14.52
C ILE A 118 -4.08 -3.41 14.05
N VAL A 119 -4.55 -2.80 12.96
CA VAL A 119 -3.94 -1.62 12.36
C VAL A 119 -4.84 -0.40 12.46
N ILE A 120 -4.27 0.79 12.24
CA ILE A 120 -5.01 2.07 12.37
C ILE A 120 -6.19 2.16 11.42
N ASP A 121 -6.05 1.68 10.19
CA ASP A 121 -7.13 1.60 9.21
C ASP A 121 -7.84 0.24 9.29
N GLN A 122 -8.95 0.19 10.00
CA GLN A 122 -9.73 -1.03 10.18
C GLN A 122 -10.41 -1.53 8.90
N THR A 123 -10.42 -0.74 7.83
CA THR A 123 -10.89 -1.19 6.51
C THR A 123 -9.84 -2.02 5.78
N ARG A 124 -8.58 -2.04 6.27
CA ARG A 124 -7.50 -2.90 5.77
C ARG A 124 -7.43 -4.20 6.55
N ARG A 125 -7.18 -5.28 5.82
CA ARG A 125 -6.88 -6.58 6.41
C ARG A 125 -5.38 -6.79 6.35
N SER A 126 -4.72 -6.69 7.51
CA SER A 126 -3.28 -6.84 7.68
C SER A 126 -2.98 -8.08 8.51
N PHE A 127 -1.90 -8.76 8.18
CA PHE A 127 -1.53 -10.00 8.83
C PHE A 127 -0.03 -10.08 9.06
N GLN A 128 0.34 -10.69 10.18
CA GLN A 128 1.65 -11.25 10.36
C GLN A 128 1.65 -12.67 9.80
N VAL A 129 2.71 -13.04 9.08
CA VAL A 129 2.89 -14.39 8.52
C VAL A 129 4.16 -14.97 9.13
N GLN A 130 4.01 -16.05 9.91
CA GLN A 130 5.13 -16.81 10.45
C GLN A 130 5.69 -17.74 9.39
N LEU A 131 6.99 -17.66 9.15
CA LEU A 131 7.67 -18.46 8.14
C LEU A 131 8.32 -19.72 8.72
N ASP A 132 8.49 -19.78 10.05
CA ASP A 132 9.15 -20.91 10.71
C ASP A 132 8.45 -22.24 10.43
N GLY A 133 9.22 -23.19 9.92
CA GLY A 133 8.72 -24.52 9.59
C GLY A 133 8.01 -24.64 8.24
N ILE A 134 7.95 -23.56 7.45
CA ILE A 134 7.49 -23.63 6.07
C ILE A 134 8.64 -24.14 5.20
N GLU A 135 8.36 -25.16 4.41
CA GLU A 135 9.31 -25.70 3.44
C GLU A 135 8.71 -25.60 2.02
N ILE A 136 9.43 -24.96 1.12
CA ILE A 136 9.03 -24.80 -0.28
C ILE A 136 10.05 -25.46 -1.22
N PRO A 137 9.64 -25.89 -2.42
CA PRO A 137 10.56 -26.34 -3.46
C PRO A 137 11.52 -25.21 -3.90
N LEU A 138 12.77 -25.53 -4.19
CA LEU A 138 13.73 -24.55 -4.72
C LEU A 138 13.26 -23.91 -6.04
N SER A 139 12.39 -24.58 -6.79
CA SER A 139 11.78 -24.03 -8.00
C SER A 139 10.86 -22.81 -7.75
N GLN A 140 10.49 -22.54 -6.48
CA GLN A 140 9.71 -21.37 -6.08
C GLN A 140 10.59 -20.16 -5.74
N VAL A 141 11.91 -20.31 -5.72
CA VAL A 141 12.85 -19.18 -5.63
C VAL A 141 12.87 -18.45 -6.96
N LEU A 142 12.67 -17.14 -6.96
CA LEU A 142 12.73 -16.34 -8.18
C LEU A 142 14.20 -16.13 -8.59
N PRO A 143 14.54 -16.23 -9.89
CA PRO A 143 15.92 -16.12 -10.36
C PRO A 143 16.51 -14.71 -10.17
N LYS A 144 15.67 -13.70 -10.05
CA LYS A 144 16.07 -12.30 -9.79
C LYS A 144 15.31 -11.76 -8.57
N SER A 145 15.77 -10.60 -8.07
CA SER A 145 15.13 -9.89 -6.96
C SER A 145 15.17 -8.39 -7.25
N ASP A 146 14.32 -7.96 -8.19
CA ASP A 146 14.22 -6.55 -8.57
C ASP A 146 13.36 -5.79 -7.55
N LEU A 147 13.93 -5.59 -6.35
CA LEU A 147 13.28 -4.86 -5.26
C LEU A 147 12.93 -3.42 -5.66
N LYS A 148 13.71 -2.84 -6.59
CA LYS A 148 13.46 -1.47 -7.04
C LYS A 148 12.22 -1.36 -7.90
N ALA A 149 12.01 -2.26 -8.83
CA ALA A 149 10.79 -2.30 -9.64
C ALA A 149 9.56 -2.49 -8.75
N ILE A 150 9.65 -3.38 -7.75
CA ILE A 150 8.59 -3.63 -6.77
C ILE A 150 8.29 -2.37 -5.94
N GLU A 151 9.32 -1.69 -5.42
CA GLU A 151 9.17 -0.44 -4.66
C GLU A 151 8.46 0.64 -5.48
N LEU A 152 8.88 0.84 -6.73
CA LEU A 152 8.29 1.84 -7.62
C LEU A 152 6.82 1.53 -7.95
N ALA A 153 6.49 0.27 -8.24
CA ALA A 153 5.12 -0.16 -8.48
C ALA A 153 4.23 0.03 -7.23
N ALA A 154 4.73 -0.37 -6.06
CA ALA A 154 4.01 -0.20 -4.80
C ALA A 154 3.77 1.27 -4.46
N MET A 155 4.78 2.13 -4.63
CA MET A 155 4.64 3.58 -4.45
C MET A 155 3.65 4.19 -5.45
N LEU A 156 3.65 3.77 -6.72
CA LEU A 156 2.70 4.26 -7.71
C LEU A 156 1.26 3.93 -7.32
N MET A 157 1.01 2.67 -6.92
CA MET A 157 -0.31 2.23 -6.47
C MET A 157 -0.78 3.01 -5.24
N LEU A 158 0.11 3.19 -4.27
CA LEU A 158 -0.17 3.94 -3.04
C LEU A 158 -0.44 5.42 -3.32
N CYS A 159 0.36 6.06 -4.19
CA CYS A 159 0.15 7.45 -4.60
C CYS A 159 -1.17 7.64 -5.34
N ALA A 160 -1.57 6.69 -6.18
CA ALA A 160 -2.87 6.71 -6.85
C ALA A 160 -4.03 6.56 -5.84
N GLU A 161 -3.87 5.74 -4.81
CA GLU A 161 -4.83 5.61 -3.72
C GLU A 161 -4.94 6.91 -2.91
N ILE A 162 -3.82 7.50 -2.51
CA ILE A 162 -3.77 8.80 -1.80
C ILE A 162 -4.48 9.89 -2.59
N SER A 163 -4.20 10.00 -3.89
CA SER A 163 -4.86 10.96 -4.78
C SER A 163 -6.39 10.76 -4.79
N GLY A 164 -6.83 9.51 -4.90
CA GLY A 164 -8.26 9.19 -4.80
C GLY A 164 -8.86 9.52 -3.45
N GLY A 165 -8.18 9.20 -2.36
CA GLY A 165 -8.59 9.52 -1.00
C GLY A 165 -8.76 11.03 -0.78
N LEU A 166 -7.84 11.84 -1.31
CA LEU A 166 -7.95 13.30 -1.31
C LEU A 166 -9.21 13.80 -2.03
N VAL A 167 -9.57 13.20 -3.17
CA VAL A 167 -10.83 13.51 -3.86
C VAL A 167 -12.03 13.18 -2.99
N GLY A 168 -12.05 11.99 -2.39
CA GLY A 168 -13.17 11.54 -1.56
C GLY A 168 -13.38 12.41 -0.33
N VAL A 169 -12.30 12.67 0.41
CA VAL A 169 -12.38 13.49 1.62
C VAL A 169 -12.76 14.94 1.32
N LEU A 170 -12.23 15.53 0.25
CA LEU A 170 -12.61 16.89 -0.17
C LEU A 170 -14.09 16.96 -0.53
N HIS A 171 -14.60 15.96 -1.25
CA HIS A 171 -16.02 15.87 -1.59
C HIS A 171 -16.89 15.83 -0.34
N SER A 172 -16.57 14.96 0.62
CA SER A 172 -17.28 14.86 1.90
C SER A 172 -17.27 16.18 2.69
N ILE A 173 -16.10 16.85 2.76
CA ILE A 173 -15.97 18.17 3.39
C ILE A 173 -16.91 19.18 2.72
N VAL A 174 -16.85 19.32 1.39
CA VAL A 174 -17.63 20.32 0.64
C VAL A 174 -19.13 20.06 0.78
N GLU A 175 -19.57 18.82 0.73
CA GLU A 175 -20.96 18.43 0.95
C GLU A 175 -21.44 18.84 2.35
N TYR A 176 -20.67 18.51 3.39
CA TYR A 176 -21.03 18.87 4.76
C TYR A 176 -21.03 20.39 4.99
N LEU A 177 -20.05 21.12 4.45
CA LEU A 177 -19.98 22.56 4.54
C LEU A 177 -21.18 23.27 3.89
N ASN A 178 -21.79 22.66 2.87
CA ASN A 178 -22.95 23.19 2.15
C ASN A 178 -24.30 22.72 2.73
N THR A 179 -24.30 21.77 3.67
CA THR A 179 -25.54 21.25 4.26
C THR A 179 -25.73 21.70 5.72
N ARG A 180 -24.65 21.71 6.49
CA ARG A 180 -24.69 22.08 7.91
C ARG A 180 -24.86 23.57 8.11
N LYS A 181 -25.82 23.97 8.96
CA LYS A 181 -26.02 25.36 9.37
C LYS A 181 -25.59 25.58 10.83
N ALA A 182 -24.98 26.73 11.07
CA ALA A 182 -24.68 27.27 12.37
C ALA A 182 -24.79 28.81 12.31
N PHE A 183 -25.37 29.44 13.32
CA PHE A 183 -25.63 30.87 13.36
C PHE A 183 -26.41 31.36 12.13
N ASP A 184 -27.50 30.67 11.81
CA ASP A 184 -28.47 30.93 10.73
C ASP A 184 -27.94 30.93 9.30
N ARG A 185 -26.71 30.40 9.07
CA ARG A 185 -26.13 30.25 7.74
C ARG A 185 -25.37 28.95 7.57
N TYR A 186 -25.13 28.55 6.33
CA TYR A 186 -24.29 27.40 6.03
C TYR A 186 -22.86 27.63 6.55
N ILE A 187 -22.27 26.61 7.17
CA ILE A 187 -20.94 26.73 7.75
C ILE A 187 -19.87 26.95 6.68
N GLY A 188 -20.08 26.49 5.45
CA GLY A 188 -19.21 26.78 4.31
C GLY A 188 -19.13 28.24 3.91
N SER A 189 -19.99 29.13 4.47
CA SER A 189 -19.87 30.58 4.28
C SER A 189 -18.73 31.22 5.06
N TYR A 190 -18.21 30.53 6.10
CA TYR A 190 -17.13 31.04 6.95
C TYR A 190 -15.77 30.85 6.30
N GLN A 191 -14.95 31.89 6.22
CA GLN A 191 -13.61 31.85 5.63
C GLN A 191 -12.68 30.87 6.35
N SER A 192 -12.82 30.74 7.68
CA SER A 192 -12.04 29.79 8.49
C SER A 192 -12.22 28.31 8.06
N LEU A 193 -13.31 27.99 7.35
CA LEU A 193 -13.56 26.67 6.80
C LEU A 193 -13.30 26.60 5.29
N LYS A 194 -13.60 27.70 4.55
CA LYS A 194 -13.34 27.76 3.11
C LYS A 194 -11.86 27.66 2.77
N HIS A 195 -11.00 28.41 3.46
CA HIS A 195 -9.58 28.50 3.12
C HIS A 195 -8.90 27.14 3.25
N PRO A 196 -9.04 26.39 4.37
CA PRO A 196 -8.46 25.04 4.41
C PRO A 196 -9.05 24.08 3.37
N ALA A 197 -10.32 24.22 2.99
CA ALA A 197 -10.89 23.40 1.91
C ALA A 197 -10.24 23.72 0.54
N VAL A 198 -9.93 24.98 0.27
CA VAL A 198 -9.16 25.37 -0.92
C VAL A 198 -7.72 24.86 -0.83
N ASP A 199 -7.07 24.91 0.34
CA ASP A 199 -5.73 24.36 0.52
C ASP A 199 -5.69 22.85 0.22
N ILE A 200 -6.73 22.11 0.61
CA ILE A 200 -6.85 20.68 0.26
C ILE A 200 -6.94 20.50 -1.26
N LEU A 201 -7.75 21.32 -1.95
CA LEU A 201 -7.86 21.29 -3.41
C LEU A 201 -6.51 21.54 -4.10
N LEU A 202 -5.78 22.56 -3.67
CA LEU A 202 -4.45 22.88 -4.23
C LEU A 202 -3.46 21.73 -4.03
N ARG A 203 -3.46 21.11 -2.84
CA ARG A 203 -2.63 19.94 -2.54
C ARG A 203 -3.03 18.72 -3.39
N LEU A 204 -4.33 18.51 -3.63
CA LEU A 204 -4.83 17.45 -4.50
C LEU A 204 -4.34 17.63 -5.95
N GLU A 205 -4.43 18.83 -6.50
CA GLU A 205 -4.01 19.06 -7.89
C GLU A 205 -2.48 18.95 -8.06
N ALA A 206 -1.71 19.38 -7.05
CA ALA A 206 -0.26 19.15 -7.01
C ALA A 206 0.06 17.64 -6.94
N MET A 207 -0.65 16.89 -6.08
CA MET A 207 -0.49 15.44 -5.96
C MET A 207 -0.76 14.72 -7.29
N ARG A 208 -1.83 15.08 -7.99
CA ARG A 208 -2.15 14.53 -9.31
C ARG A 208 -1.06 14.81 -10.34
N SER A 209 -0.52 16.03 -10.34
CA SER A 209 0.57 16.40 -11.24
C SER A 209 1.80 15.51 -11.03
N HIS A 210 2.19 15.26 -9.78
CA HIS A 210 3.30 14.37 -9.46
C HIS A 210 2.99 12.91 -9.84
N LEU A 211 1.78 12.43 -9.54
CA LEU A 211 1.35 11.06 -9.86
C LEU A 211 1.41 10.78 -11.35
N TYR A 212 0.81 11.65 -12.18
CA TYR A 212 0.78 11.45 -13.62
C TYR A 212 2.17 11.63 -14.26
N HIS A 213 2.99 12.53 -13.73
CA HIS A 213 4.38 12.65 -14.14
C HIS A 213 5.16 11.35 -13.87
N ALA A 214 5.00 10.77 -12.67
CA ALA A 214 5.64 9.51 -12.30
C ALA A 214 5.17 8.35 -13.20
N ALA A 215 3.85 8.23 -13.42
CA ALA A 215 3.28 7.20 -14.28
C ALA A 215 3.78 7.31 -15.73
N THR A 216 3.92 8.53 -16.25
CA THR A 216 4.44 8.78 -17.60
C THR A 216 5.91 8.36 -17.72
N ASN A 217 6.75 8.68 -16.71
CA ASN A 217 8.15 8.28 -16.72
C ASN A 217 8.31 6.76 -16.65
N LEU A 218 7.50 6.07 -15.83
CA LEU A 218 7.49 4.60 -15.80
C LEU A 218 7.08 4.02 -17.16
N ALA A 219 6.03 4.56 -17.79
CA ALA A 219 5.58 4.10 -19.11
C ALA A 219 6.64 4.31 -20.21
N ASN A 220 7.51 5.31 -20.05
CA ASN A 220 8.63 5.60 -20.95
C ASN A 220 9.92 4.83 -20.58
N ASN A 221 9.89 3.93 -19.61
CA ASN A 221 11.03 3.19 -19.07
C ASN A 221 12.15 4.10 -18.53
N ASP A 222 11.81 5.29 -18.02
CA ASP A 222 12.72 6.19 -17.33
C ASP A 222 12.62 5.99 -15.81
N ALA A 223 13.17 4.90 -15.32
CA ALA A 223 13.11 4.52 -13.91
C ALA A 223 13.73 5.58 -12.97
N PRO A 224 14.86 6.22 -13.27
CA PRO A 224 15.40 7.28 -12.42
C PRO A 224 14.49 8.51 -12.29
N ALA A 225 13.92 9.00 -13.40
CA ALA A 225 12.97 10.11 -13.36
C ALA A 225 11.65 9.71 -12.67
N ALA A 226 11.20 8.47 -12.86
CA ALA A 226 10.02 7.92 -12.20
C ALA A 226 10.23 7.85 -10.68
N GLU A 227 11.39 7.40 -10.21
CA GLU A 227 11.70 7.35 -8.78
C GLU A 227 11.63 8.73 -8.14
N ILE A 228 12.29 9.72 -8.72
CA ILE A 228 12.25 11.11 -8.20
C ILE A 228 10.79 11.60 -8.13
N ALA A 229 10.02 11.42 -9.20
CA ALA A 229 8.63 11.85 -9.25
C ALA A 229 7.74 11.12 -8.22
N LEU A 230 7.96 9.81 -8.00
CA LEU A 230 7.23 9.02 -7.00
C LEU A 230 7.59 9.43 -5.58
N ARG A 231 8.86 9.68 -5.26
CA ARG A 231 9.27 10.18 -3.95
C ARG A 231 8.66 11.55 -3.65
N MET A 232 8.63 12.45 -4.63
CA MET A 232 7.95 13.74 -4.52
C MET A 232 6.43 13.56 -4.31
N ALA A 233 5.81 12.69 -5.11
CA ALA A 233 4.39 12.38 -4.99
C ALA A 233 4.05 11.80 -3.60
N LYS A 234 4.85 10.85 -3.12
CA LYS A 234 4.64 10.19 -1.83
C LYS A 234 4.80 11.17 -0.66
N ALA A 235 5.88 11.98 -0.64
CA ALA A 235 6.09 12.97 0.40
C ALA A 235 4.95 14.00 0.45
N HIS A 236 4.60 14.59 -0.70
CA HIS A 236 3.53 15.58 -0.78
C HIS A 236 2.15 14.96 -0.47
N GLY A 237 1.87 13.80 -1.04
CA GLY A 237 0.58 13.12 -0.89
C GLY A 237 0.32 12.66 0.54
N ALA A 238 1.32 12.13 1.25
CA ALA A 238 1.20 11.71 2.63
C ALA A 238 0.79 12.87 3.55
N GLU A 239 1.48 14.01 3.46
CA GLU A 239 1.13 15.23 4.21
C GLU A 239 -0.24 15.78 3.81
N ALA A 240 -0.53 15.83 2.51
CA ALA A 240 -1.78 16.37 2.00
C ALA A 240 -2.98 15.54 2.48
N PHE A 241 -2.88 14.22 2.46
CA PHE A 241 -3.99 13.33 2.84
C PHE A 241 -4.19 13.32 4.35
N ALA A 242 -3.11 13.31 5.15
CA ALA A 242 -3.20 13.43 6.60
C ALA A 242 -3.84 14.78 7.00
N PHE A 243 -3.42 15.88 6.38
CA PHE A 243 -4.03 17.20 6.58
C PHE A 243 -5.51 17.21 6.22
N ALA A 244 -5.88 16.66 5.06
CA ALA A 244 -7.27 16.63 4.62
C ALA A 244 -8.16 15.77 5.54
N GLY A 245 -7.67 14.62 5.99
CA GLY A 245 -8.37 13.75 6.94
C GLY A 245 -8.59 14.42 8.30
N ASP A 246 -7.56 15.10 8.84
CA ASP A 246 -7.66 15.86 10.08
C ASP A 246 -8.69 17.00 9.93
N ARG A 247 -8.64 17.77 8.84
CA ARG A 247 -9.64 18.83 8.58
C ARG A 247 -11.04 18.26 8.40
N ALA A 248 -11.19 17.09 7.78
CA ALA A 248 -12.50 16.46 7.65
C ALA A 248 -13.12 16.16 9.02
N VAL A 249 -12.38 15.51 9.91
CA VAL A 249 -12.84 15.26 11.29
C VAL A 249 -13.18 16.57 12.00
N GLN A 250 -12.30 17.56 11.93
CA GLN A 250 -12.51 18.86 12.57
C GLN A 250 -13.77 19.59 12.06
N PHE A 251 -14.03 19.57 10.74
CA PHE A 251 -15.14 20.31 10.15
C PHE A 251 -16.50 19.63 10.42
N HIS A 252 -16.52 18.32 10.59
CA HIS A 252 -17.71 17.59 11.03
C HIS A 252 -17.97 17.73 12.55
N GLY A 253 -17.03 18.30 13.32
CA GLY A 253 -17.15 18.49 14.75
C GLY A 253 -17.27 17.19 15.52
N GLY A 254 -18.08 17.15 16.58
CA GLY A 254 -18.27 15.93 17.38
C GLY A 254 -18.83 14.74 16.63
N PHE A 255 -19.46 14.94 15.47
CA PHE A 255 -19.90 13.86 14.58
C PHE A 255 -18.72 13.22 13.82
N GLY A 256 -17.68 14.00 13.48
CA GLY A 256 -16.59 13.59 12.59
C GLY A 256 -15.74 12.42 13.06
N PHE A 257 -15.71 12.12 14.36
CA PHE A 257 -14.96 10.98 14.90
C PHE A 257 -15.84 9.76 15.24
N THR A 258 -17.16 9.87 15.05
CA THR A 258 -18.08 8.75 15.31
C THR A 258 -18.05 7.73 14.18
N PHE A 259 -18.53 6.51 14.45
CA PHE A 259 -18.59 5.45 13.44
C PHE A 259 -19.59 5.73 12.31
N GLU A 260 -20.56 6.62 12.56
CA GLU A 260 -21.57 7.03 11.58
C GLU A 260 -21.05 8.03 10.55
N CYS A 261 -19.82 8.56 10.75
CA CYS A 261 -19.22 9.54 9.86
C CYS A 261 -17.97 8.98 9.16
N ASP A 262 -17.95 9.03 7.84
CA ASP A 262 -16.81 8.53 7.05
C ASP A 262 -15.54 9.39 7.18
N ALA A 263 -15.63 10.62 7.74
CA ALA A 263 -14.48 11.50 7.89
C ALA A 263 -13.31 10.83 8.65
N GLN A 264 -13.63 10.08 9.72
CA GLN A 264 -12.61 9.36 10.48
C GLN A 264 -11.97 8.21 9.71
N LEU A 265 -12.69 7.60 8.76
CA LEU A 265 -12.14 6.53 7.91
C LEU A 265 -11.10 7.10 6.94
N TYR A 266 -11.33 8.27 6.36
CA TYR A 266 -10.33 8.96 5.53
C TYR A 266 -9.07 9.32 6.33
N LEU A 267 -9.21 9.80 7.56
CA LEU A 267 -8.05 10.07 8.42
C LEU A 267 -7.25 8.80 8.72
N ARG A 268 -7.92 7.71 9.07
CA ARG A 268 -7.28 6.40 9.34
C ARG A 268 -6.56 5.87 8.11
N ARG A 269 -7.19 5.95 6.92
CA ARG A 269 -6.56 5.59 5.66
C ARG A 269 -5.36 6.48 5.34
N ALA A 270 -5.44 7.78 5.60
CA ALA A 270 -4.32 8.70 5.41
C ALA A 270 -3.11 8.31 6.27
N LEU A 271 -3.34 8.02 7.56
CA LEU A 271 -2.29 7.59 8.49
C LEU A 271 -1.72 6.21 8.10
N TRP A 272 -2.54 5.28 7.62
CA TRP A 272 -2.04 4.02 7.06
C TRP A 272 -1.12 4.27 5.87
N CYS A 273 -1.58 5.04 4.88
CA CYS A 273 -0.82 5.35 3.68
C CYS A 273 0.47 6.12 3.97
N GLN A 274 0.50 6.95 5.02
CA GLN A 274 1.66 7.76 5.39
C GLN A 274 2.89 6.89 5.68
N TYR A 275 2.70 5.77 6.38
CA TYR A 275 3.80 4.92 6.83
C TYR A 275 4.12 3.75 5.88
N GLN A 276 3.37 3.56 4.81
CA GLN A 276 3.71 2.54 3.81
C GLN A 276 4.83 3.05 2.88
N PHE A 277 5.90 2.26 2.70
CA PHE A 277 7.05 2.57 1.84
C PHE A 277 7.74 3.93 2.13
N GLY A 278 7.77 4.35 3.37
CA GLY A 278 8.40 5.60 3.82
C GLY A 278 7.43 6.75 4.06
N ASP A 279 7.71 7.55 5.08
CA ASP A 279 6.98 8.77 5.37
C ASP A 279 7.50 9.97 4.54
N GLU A 280 6.92 11.14 4.74
CA GLU A 280 7.32 12.37 4.04
C GLU A 280 8.75 12.80 4.32
N LYS A 281 9.32 12.44 5.49
CA LYS A 281 10.70 12.79 5.86
C LYS A 281 11.70 11.85 5.18
N TYR A 282 11.37 10.57 5.09
CA TYR A 282 12.16 9.57 4.39
C TYR A 282 12.32 9.90 2.89
N HIS A 283 11.28 10.48 2.28
CA HIS A 283 11.26 10.77 0.84
C HIS A 283 11.79 12.17 0.47
N ARG A 284 12.14 13.02 1.45
CA ARG A 284 12.76 14.35 1.25
C ARG A 284 14.28 14.31 1.38
#